data_274a2cec4ce022c887f628a3e43874fc
#
_entry.id   274a2cec4ce022c887f628a3e43874fc
#
_cell.length_a   1.000
_cell.length_b   1.000
_cell.length_c   1.000
_cell.angle_alpha   90.00
_cell.angle_beta   90.00
_cell.angle_gamma   90.00
#
_symmetry.space_group_name_H-M   'P 1'
#
loop_
_entity.id
_entity.type
_entity.pdbx_description
1 polymer ?
#
loop_
_entity_poly.entity_id
_entity_poly.type
_entity_poly.pdbx_seq_one_letter_code
_entity_poly.pdbx_strand_id
1 'polypeptide(L)'
;MKIARVHATPLNVPLEYSAGGVRRSTSLSACHVEVETADGLVGHGLTAITEEEVAAGIINAVAGPALVGMDAMNHEAAWNKLYWLLCPRGQTGYGMHAVAALDVALWDLKGKALGVPVYELLGGKFRDKIRVYADCQVEPGMDDGEIERVVEGMLARGFTAFKIDLDIGAYTGKRIESQDPAFDRFNYTASEREHDRMVELVD
;
A
#
# COMPACT_ATOMS: atom_id res chain seq x y z
N MET A 1 -4.63 -25.45 14.86
CA MET A 1 -4.30 -25.52 13.41
C MET A 1 -2.82 -25.16 13.22
N LYS A 2 -2.01 -26.11 12.77
CA LYS A 2 -0.57 -25.88 12.60
C LYS A 2 -0.29 -25.26 11.23
N ILE A 3 0.50 -24.20 11.18
CA ILE A 3 1.00 -23.62 9.94
C ILE A 3 1.99 -24.61 9.32
N ALA A 4 1.70 -25.05 8.10
CA ALA A 4 2.53 -25.98 7.34
C ALA A 4 3.46 -25.27 6.35
N ARG A 5 2.97 -24.19 5.71
CA ARG A 5 3.69 -23.45 4.69
C ARG A 5 3.34 -21.96 4.75
N VAL A 6 4.32 -21.15 4.49
CA VAL A 6 4.16 -19.72 4.20
C VAL A 6 4.86 -19.44 2.90
N HIS A 7 4.19 -18.73 1.99
CA HIS A 7 4.75 -18.36 0.70
C HIS A 7 4.34 -16.95 0.30
N ALA A 8 5.28 -16.21 -0.23
CA ALA A 8 5.06 -14.87 -0.75
C ALA A 8 5.45 -14.80 -2.22
N THR A 9 4.54 -14.28 -3.03
CA THR A 9 4.72 -14.09 -4.47
C THR A 9 4.80 -12.60 -4.76
N PRO A 10 5.93 -12.10 -5.30
CA PRO A 10 6.03 -10.73 -5.76
C PRO A 10 5.17 -10.54 -7.02
N LEU A 11 4.44 -9.44 -7.09
CA LEU A 11 3.56 -9.09 -8.20
C LEU A 11 3.88 -7.68 -8.67
N ASN A 12 4.22 -7.55 -9.95
CA ASN A 12 4.38 -6.26 -10.61
C ASN A 12 3.36 -6.18 -11.74
N VAL A 13 2.30 -5.41 -11.51
CA VAL A 13 1.14 -5.36 -12.40
C VAL A 13 1.24 -4.12 -13.28
N PRO A 14 1.44 -4.26 -14.61
CA PRO A 14 1.42 -3.13 -15.52
C PRO A 14 0.08 -2.40 -15.46
N LEU A 15 0.14 -1.08 -15.37
CA LEU A 15 -1.02 -0.22 -15.33
C LEU A 15 -0.89 0.86 -16.42
N GLU A 16 -1.91 0.96 -17.26
CA GLU A 16 -2.05 2.09 -18.16
C GLU A 16 -3.21 2.97 -17.72
N TYR A 17 -2.98 4.26 -17.63
CA TYR A 17 -4.00 5.24 -17.27
C TYR A 17 -3.87 6.51 -18.10
N SER A 18 -4.88 7.35 -18.08
CA SER A 18 -4.88 8.63 -18.76
C SER A 18 -5.04 9.75 -17.74
N ALA A 19 -4.11 10.69 -17.74
CA ALA A 19 -4.15 11.88 -16.90
C ALA A 19 -3.91 13.12 -17.78
N GLY A 20 -4.75 14.15 -17.66
CA GLY A 20 -4.66 15.36 -18.49
C GLY A 20 -4.72 15.07 -20.00
N GLY A 21 -5.43 14.02 -20.43
CA GLY A 21 -5.49 13.60 -21.83
C GLY A 21 -4.23 12.88 -22.35
N VAL A 22 -3.22 12.68 -21.52
CA VAL A 22 -1.99 11.97 -21.86
C VAL A 22 -2.05 10.53 -21.34
N ARG A 23 -1.80 9.56 -22.23
CA ARG A 23 -1.66 8.14 -21.85
C ARG A 23 -0.34 7.91 -21.14
N ARG A 24 -0.41 7.28 -19.99
CA ARG A 24 0.74 6.95 -19.16
C ARG A 24 0.80 5.47 -18.87
N SER A 25 2.00 4.97 -18.67
CA SER A 25 2.25 3.60 -18.26
C SER A 25 3.06 3.61 -16.97
N THR A 26 2.63 2.80 -16.02
CA THR A 26 3.33 2.55 -14.75
C THR A 26 3.12 1.10 -14.34
N SER A 27 3.56 0.73 -13.17
CA SER A 27 3.22 -0.56 -12.58
C SER A 27 2.84 -0.40 -11.11
N LEU A 28 1.95 -1.28 -10.66
CA LEU A 28 1.66 -1.44 -9.24
C LEU A 28 2.45 -2.62 -8.71
N SER A 29 3.35 -2.35 -7.79
CA SER A 29 4.06 -3.38 -7.06
C SER A 29 3.23 -3.86 -5.87
N ALA A 30 3.15 -5.17 -5.68
CA ALA A 30 2.45 -5.81 -4.57
C ALA A 30 3.14 -7.12 -4.21
N CYS A 31 2.97 -7.55 -2.96
CA CYS A 31 3.41 -8.87 -2.54
C CYS A 31 2.20 -9.63 -2.00
N HIS A 32 1.83 -10.72 -2.66
CA HIS A 32 0.77 -11.62 -2.22
C HIS A 32 1.34 -12.69 -1.30
N VAL A 33 0.67 -12.93 -0.19
CA VAL A 33 1.11 -13.85 0.86
C VAL A 33 0.06 -14.92 1.09
N GLU A 34 0.51 -16.17 1.19
CA GLU A 34 -0.28 -17.33 1.55
C GLU A 34 0.27 -17.96 2.83
N VAL A 35 -0.61 -18.19 3.80
CA VAL A 35 -0.34 -18.97 5.00
C VAL A 35 -1.21 -20.21 4.96
N GLU A 36 -0.61 -21.39 4.78
CA GLU A 36 -1.30 -22.67 4.65
C GLU A 36 -1.13 -23.49 5.92
N THR A 37 -2.21 -24.07 6.38
CA THR A 37 -2.22 -24.99 7.52
C THR A 37 -2.06 -26.45 7.09
N ALA A 38 -1.71 -27.33 8.02
CA ALA A 38 -1.52 -28.75 7.77
C ALA A 38 -2.82 -29.47 7.31
N ASP A 39 -3.97 -28.90 7.60
CA ASP A 39 -5.29 -29.36 7.17
C ASP A 39 -5.77 -28.71 5.86
N GLY A 40 -4.90 -27.94 5.21
CA GLY A 40 -5.11 -27.40 3.85
C GLY A 40 -5.89 -26.09 3.80
N LEU A 41 -6.20 -25.44 4.93
CA LEU A 41 -6.81 -24.13 4.93
C LEU A 41 -5.76 -23.06 4.60
N VAL A 42 -6.10 -22.13 3.69
CA VAL A 42 -5.20 -21.05 3.24
C VAL A 42 -5.76 -19.69 3.59
N GLY A 43 -4.96 -18.88 4.28
CA GLY A 43 -5.19 -17.47 4.48
C GLY A 43 -4.35 -16.65 3.51
N HIS A 44 -4.92 -15.55 3.03
CA HIS A 44 -4.31 -14.64 2.06
C HIS A 44 -4.07 -13.26 2.65
N GLY A 45 -2.90 -12.71 2.37
CA GLY A 45 -2.54 -11.33 2.69
C GLY A 45 -1.94 -10.63 1.48
N LEU A 46 -1.96 -9.32 1.52
CA LEU A 46 -1.39 -8.49 0.46
C LEU A 46 -0.73 -7.25 1.08
N THR A 47 0.45 -6.90 0.60
CA THR A 47 0.99 -5.56 0.73
C THR A 47 1.17 -4.95 -0.64
N ALA A 48 0.93 -3.65 -0.77
CA ALA A 48 1.01 -2.95 -2.04
C ALA A 48 1.82 -1.65 -1.88
N ILE A 49 2.23 -1.07 -3.02
CA ILE A 49 3.05 0.16 -3.09
C ILE A 49 4.36 -0.04 -2.31
N THR A 50 5.06 -1.11 -2.63
CA THR A 50 6.34 -1.48 -2.01
C THR A 50 7.24 -2.13 -3.04
N GLU A 51 8.51 -2.35 -2.71
CA GLU A 51 9.40 -3.20 -3.49
C GLU A 51 9.01 -4.66 -3.24
N GLU A 52 8.23 -5.22 -4.13
CA GLU A 52 7.59 -6.53 -4.01
C GLU A 52 8.58 -7.68 -3.78
N GLU A 53 9.71 -7.65 -4.46
CA GLU A 53 10.77 -8.65 -4.32
C GLU A 53 11.42 -8.61 -2.94
N VAL A 54 11.60 -7.40 -2.38
CA VAL A 54 12.21 -7.23 -1.05
C VAL A 54 11.25 -7.77 0.03
N ALA A 55 9.97 -7.43 -0.06
CA ALA A 55 8.96 -7.92 0.87
C ALA A 55 8.83 -9.45 0.78
N ALA A 56 8.76 -10.01 -0.44
CA ALA A 56 8.72 -11.45 -0.67
C ALA A 56 9.98 -12.16 -0.15
N GLY A 57 11.15 -11.56 -0.36
CA GLY A 57 12.42 -12.08 0.16
C GLY A 57 12.44 -12.19 1.69
N ILE A 58 11.99 -11.15 2.39
CA ILE A 58 11.88 -11.17 3.86
C ILE A 58 10.93 -12.26 4.32
N ILE A 59 9.76 -12.39 3.68
CA ILE A 59 8.76 -13.39 4.04
C ILE A 59 9.28 -14.79 3.76
N ASN A 60 9.76 -15.08 2.55
CA ASN A 60 10.15 -16.41 2.15
C ASN A 60 11.40 -16.92 2.86
N ALA A 61 12.38 -16.05 3.12
CA ALA A 61 13.65 -16.45 3.69
C ALA A 61 13.72 -16.38 5.23
N VAL A 62 12.91 -15.51 5.86
CA VAL A 62 13.07 -15.21 7.30
C VAL A 62 11.76 -15.35 8.06
N ALA A 63 10.74 -14.56 7.72
CA ALA A 63 9.52 -14.44 8.52
C ALA A 63 8.63 -15.70 8.41
N GLY A 64 8.43 -16.20 7.19
CA GLY A 64 7.60 -17.37 6.91
C GLY A 64 8.13 -18.65 7.60
N PRO A 65 9.40 -19.02 7.43
CA PRO A 65 9.99 -20.16 8.14
C PRO A 65 9.82 -20.10 9.66
N ALA A 66 9.85 -18.89 10.23
CA ALA A 66 9.66 -18.71 11.67
C ALA A 66 8.22 -19.03 12.14
N LEU A 67 7.22 -18.92 11.27
CA LEU A 67 5.83 -19.22 11.59
C LEU A 67 5.48 -20.71 11.44
N VAL A 68 6.22 -21.46 10.64
CA VAL A 68 5.96 -22.89 10.41
C VAL A 68 5.95 -23.65 11.74
N GLY A 69 4.94 -24.49 11.94
CA GLY A 69 4.70 -25.26 13.16
C GLY A 69 3.97 -24.50 14.28
N MET A 70 3.82 -23.18 14.18
CA MET A 70 2.98 -22.41 15.12
C MET A 70 1.50 -22.75 14.93
N ASP A 71 0.71 -22.51 15.96
CA ASP A 71 -0.74 -22.56 15.83
C ASP A 71 -1.24 -21.24 15.22
N ALA A 72 -1.86 -21.34 14.05
CA ALA A 72 -2.39 -20.18 13.30
C ALA A 72 -3.47 -19.41 14.06
N MET A 73 -4.13 -20.03 15.06
CA MET A 73 -5.13 -19.34 15.89
C MET A 73 -4.49 -18.42 16.93
N ASN A 74 -3.21 -18.62 17.24
CA ASN A 74 -2.48 -17.80 18.22
C ASN A 74 -1.89 -16.54 17.53
N HIS A 75 -2.76 -15.70 16.99
CA HIS A 75 -2.44 -14.54 16.18
C HIS A 75 -1.45 -13.58 16.86
N GLU A 76 -1.73 -13.15 18.07
CA GLU A 76 -0.87 -12.26 18.87
C GLU A 76 0.55 -12.83 19.08
N ALA A 77 0.63 -14.13 19.34
CA ALA A 77 1.93 -14.79 19.52
C ALA A 77 2.73 -14.82 18.21
N ALA A 78 2.05 -15.03 17.09
CA ALA A 78 2.68 -14.99 15.77
C ALA A 78 3.18 -13.57 15.44
N TRP A 79 2.35 -12.54 15.62
CA TRP A 79 2.71 -11.14 15.42
C TRP A 79 3.91 -10.74 16.30
N ASN A 80 3.85 -11.02 17.60
CA ASN A 80 4.91 -10.69 18.54
C ASN A 80 6.24 -11.39 18.16
N LYS A 81 6.17 -12.65 17.74
CA LYS A 81 7.35 -13.37 17.26
C LYS A 81 7.97 -12.71 16.04
N LEU A 82 7.17 -12.33 15.05
CA LEU A 82 7.63 -11.64 13.83
C LEU A 82 8.26 -10.29 14.14
N TYR A 83 7.59 -9.51 15.00
CA TYR A 83 8.08 -8.19 15.42
C TYR A 83 9.49 -8.28 16.02
N TRP A 84 9.69 -9.16 16.99
CA TRP A 84 11.00 -9.32 17.64
C TRP A 84 12.05 -10.00 16.77
N LEU A 85 11.64 -10.89 15.87
CA LEU A 85 12.54 -11.53 14.91
C LEU A 85 13.20 -10.50 13.99
N LEU A 86 12.43 -9.49 13.55
CA LEU A 86 12.91 -8.46 12.64
C LEU A 86 13.44 -7.19 13.35
N CYS A 87 13.28 -7.10 14.67
CA CYS A 87 13.80 -6.00 15.50
C CYS A 87 15.34 -6.00 15.51
N PRO A 88 16.03 -4.84 15.49
CA PRO A 88 15.46 -3.49 15.47
C PRO A 88 15.15 -2.92 14.09
N ARG A 89 15.40 -3.66 13.02
CA ARG A 89 15.27 -3.17 11.63
C ARG A 89 13.91 -3.43 10.99
N GLY A 90 13.02 -4.16 11.67
CA GLY A 90 11.68 -4.52 11.19
C GLY A 90 10.56 -3.64 11.74
N GLN A 91 10.87 -2.58 12.48
CA GLN A 91 9.87 -1.70 13.09
C GLN A 91 9.24 -0.72 12.09
N THR A 92 9.90 -0.49 10.98
CA THR A 92 9.46 0.36 9.86
C THR A 92 9.91 -0.23 8.53
N GLY A 93 9.48 0.36 7.41
CA GLY A 93 9.90 -0.03 6.07
C GLY A 93 9.52 -1.47 5.71
N TYR A 94 10.32 -2.10 4.88
CA TYR A 94 10.01 -3.40 4.28
C TYR A 94 9.83 -4.54 5.29
N GLY A 95 10.49 -4.48 6.43
CA GLY A 95 10.28 -5.45 7.51
C GLY A 95 8.85 -5.39 8.04
N MET A 96 8.31 -4.19 8.28
CA MET A 96 6.94 -4.02 8.75
C MET A 96 5.91 -4.31 7.63
N HIS A 97 6.22 -4.03 6.37
CA HIS A 97 5.38 -4.46 5.24
C HIS A 97 5.22 -5.99 5.21
N ALA A 98 6.31 -6.73 5.44
CA ALA A 98 6.27 -8.18 5.51
C ALA A 98 5.43 -8.69 6.71
N VAL A 99 5.61 -8.08 7.89
CA VAL A 99 4.81 -8.41 9.09
C VAL A 99 3.33 -8.12 8.84
N ALA A 100 2.99 -6.96 8.29
CA ALA A 100 1.61 -6.56 8.02
C ALA A 100 0.91 -7.51 7.03
N ALA A 101 1.60 -7.91 5.94
CA ALA A 101 1.04 -8.86 4.98
C ALA A 101 0.78 -10.23 5.59
N LEU A 102 1.69 -10.72 6.44
CA LEU A 102 1.50 -11.98 7.19
C LEU A 102 0.36 -11.85 8.22
N ASP A 103 0.24 -10.71 8.88
CA ASP A 103 -0.84 -10.41 9.83
C ASP A 103 -2.21 -10.48 9.15
N VAL A 104 -2.35 -9.83 7.99
CA VAL A 104 -3.58 -9.91 7.18
C VAL A 104 -3.90 -11.34 6.79
N ALA A 105 -2.91 -12.12 6.35
CA ALA A 105 -3.10 -13.53 5.99
C ALA A 105 -3.55 -14.39 7.19
N LEU A 106 -3.03 -14.13 8.36
CA LEU A 106 -3.44 -14.83 9.58
C LEU A 106 -4.87 -14.46 10.02
N TRP A 107 -5.28 -13.19 9.87
CA TRP A 107 -6.66 -12.76 10.12
C TRP A 107 -7.63 -13.39 9.13
N ASP A 108 -7.30 -13.44 7.85
CA ASP A 108 -8.11 -14.08 6.82
C ASP A 108 -8.26 -15.59 7.12
N LEU A 109 -7.17 -16.27 7.46
CA LEU A 109 -7.17 -17.66 7.85
C LEU A 109 -8.04 -17.92 9.08
N LYS A 110 -7.96 -17.05 10.09
CA LYS A 110 -8.75 -17.16 11.32
C LYS A 110 -10.24 -16.95 11.02
N GLY A 111 -10.60 -15.98 10.20
CA GLY A 111 -11.97 -15.76 9.74
C GLY A 111 -12.55 -16.99 9.02
N LYS A 112 -11.78 -17.56 8.08
CA LYS A 112 -12.13 -18.79 7.35
C LYS A 112 -12.32 -19.99 8.28
N ALA A 113 -11.40 -20.16 9.22
CA ALA A 113 -11.45 -21.25 10.20
C ALA A 113 -12.68 -21.20 11.11
N LEU A 114 -13.12 -19.99 11.46
CA LEU A 114 -14.29 -19.76 12.33
C LEU A 114 -15.60 -19.60 11.51
N GLY A 115 -15.52 -19.53 10.18
CA GLY A 115 -16.68 -19.33 9.31
C GLY A 115 -17.31 -17.94 9.43
N VAL A 116 -16.53 -16.91 9.83
CA VAL A 116 -17.00 -15.54 10.00
C VAL A 116 -16.13 -14.56 9.23
N PRO A 117 -16.69 -13.45 8.76
CA PRO A 117 -15.88 -12.40 8.14
C PRO A 117 -14.99 -11.73 9.19
N VAL A 118 -13.82 -11.23 8.73
CA VAL A 118 -12.80 -10.65 9.64
C VAL A 118 -13.35 -9.48 10.46
N TYR A 119 -14.27 -8.68 9.95
CA TYR A 119 -14.85 -7.57 10.71
C TYR A 119 -15.58 -8.03 11.99
N GLU A 120 -16.16 -9.23 12.01
CA GLU A 120 -16.78 -9.78 13.22
C GLU A 120 -15.73 -10.07 14.30
N LEU A 121 -14.53 -10.48 13.90
CA LEU A 121 -13.41 -10.70 14.81
C LEU A 121 -12.81 -9.38 15.35
N LEU A 122 -13.01 -8.28 14.62
CA LEU A 122 -12.50 -6.95 14.96
C LEU A 122 -13.50 -6.06 15.68
N GLY A 123 -14.60 -6.61 16.18
CA GLY A 123 -15.60 -5.88 16.98
C GLY A 123 -16.95 -5.70 16.31
N GLY A 124 -17.18 -6.31 15.16
CA GLY A 124 -18.46 -6.32 14.48
C GLY A 124 -18.64 -5.21 13.44
N LYS A 125 -19.76 -5.28 12.76
CA LYS A 125 -20.09 -4.39 11.66
C LYS A 125 -20.53 -3.01 12.15
N PHE A 126 -19.78 -1.98 11.79
CA PHE A 126 -20.11 -0.60 12.15
C PHE A 126 -20.99 0.09 11.10
N ARG A 127 -20.83 -0.22 9.81
CA ARG A 127 -21.60 0.39 8.71
C ARG A 127 -21.73 -0.57 7.52
N ASP A 128 -22.78 -0.38 6.71
CA ASP A 128 -23.04 -1.19 5.53
C ASP A 128 -22.32 -0.69 4.27
N LYS A 129 -22.00 0.61 4.23
CA LYS A 129 -21.35 1.27 3.11
C LYS A 129 -20.22 2.15 3.60
N ILE A 130 -19.12 2.14 2.87
CA ILE A 130 -17.97 3.01 3.12
C ILE A 130 -17.99 4.09 2.04
N ARG A 131 -17.96 5.37 2.48
CA ARG A 131 -17.75 6.48 1.57
C ARG A 131 -16.32 6.41 1.04
N VAL A 132 -16.18 6.42 -0.27
CA VAL A 132 -14.88 6.46 -0.95
C VAL A 132 -14.63 7.85 -1.52
N TYR A 133 -13.38 8.22 -1.66
CA TYR A 133 -12.96 9.40 -2.41
C TYR A 133 -12.33 8.98 -3.75
N ALA A 134 -12.34 9.87 -4.73
CA ALA A 134 -11.56 9.72 -5.95
C ALA A 134 -10.16 10.27 -5.71
N ASP A 135 -9.15 9.47 -6.05
CA ASP A 135 -7.78 9.95 -6.19
C ASP A 135 -7.67 10.63 -7.56
N CYS A 136 -7.64 11.96 -7.55
CA CYS A 136 -7.55 12.77 -8.74
C CYS A 136 -6.09 12.86 -9.16
N GLN A 137 -5.76 12.21 -10.28
CA GLN A 137 -4.41 12.24 -10.84
C GLN A 137 -4.14 13.64 -11.40
N VAL A 138 -3.61 14.52 -10.57
CA VAL A 138 -3.12 15.84 -10.95
C VAL A 138 -1.62 15.74 -11.22
N GLU A 139 -1.20 16.24 -12.38
CA GLU A 139 0.17 16.10 -12.86
C GLU A 139 0.90 17.44 -12.83
N PRO A 140 2.22 17.43 -12.67
CA PRO A 140 3.01 18.64 -12.76
C PRO A 140 2.79 19.37 -14.09
N GLY A 141 2.46 20.67 -14.02
CA GLY A 141 2.24 21.51 -15.19
C GLY A 141 0.81 21.54 -15.72
N MET A 142 -0.14 20.85 -15.06
CA MET A 142 -1.55 21.10 -15.29
C MET A 142 -1.92 22.52 -14.85
N ASP A 143 -2.70 23.20 -15.68
CA ASP A 143 -3.34 24.46 -15.29
C ASP A 143 -4.62 24.19 -14.46
N ASP A 144 -5.16 25.25 -13.87
CA ASP A 144 -6.32 25.14 -12.99
C ASP A 144 -7.55 24.60 -13.73
N GLY A 145 -7.75 24.96 -15.01
CA GLY A 145 -8.84 24.45 -15.82
C GLY A 145 -8.68 22.97 -16.19
N GLU A 146 -7.47 22.46 -16.25
CA GLU A 146 -7.20 21.03 -16.42
C GLU A 146 -7.51 20.25 -15.14
N ILE A 147 -7.12 20.78 -13.99
CA ILE A 147 -7.42 20.21 -12.67
C ILE A 147 -8.95 20.18 -12.45
N GLU A 148 -9.62 21.30 -12.74
CA GLU A 148 -11.08 21.42 -12.64
C GLU A 148 -11.79 20.35 -13.47
N ARG A 149 -11.38 20.15 -14.74
CA ARG A 149 -11.94 19.08 -15.60
C ARG A 149 -11.75 17.68 -15.04
N VAL A 150 -10.63 17.38 -14.37
CA VAL A 150 -10.40 16.09 -13.71
C VAL A 150 -11.41 15.91 -12.59
N VAL A 151 -11.58 16.92 -11.73
CA VAL A 151 -12.52 16.89 -10.61
C VAL A 151 -13.97 16.77 -11.10
N GLU A 152 -14.36 17.55 -12.11
CA GLU A 152 -15.70 17.48 -12.73
C GLU A 152 -15.99 16.09 -13.30
N GLY A 153 -15.00 15.46 -13.94
CA GLY A 153 -15.11 14.09 -14.43
C GLY A 153 -15.39 13.09 -13.31
N MET A 154 -14.81 13.28 -12.14
CA MET A 154 -15.08 12.42 -10.96
C MET A 154 -16.43 12.75 -10.31
N LEU A 155 -16.83 14.02 -10.27
CA LEU A 155 -18.19 14.43 -9.86
C LEU A 155 -19.26 13.77 -10.72
N ALA A 156 -19.08 13.77 -12.04
CA ALA A 156 -20.00 13.14 -12.98
C ALA A 156 -20.13 11.62 -12.76
N ARG A 157 -19.11 10.97 -12.19
CA ARG A 157 -19.13 9.56 -11.78
C ARG A 157 -19.77 9.32 -10.40
N GLY A 158 -20.19 10.38 -9.71
CA GLY A 158 -20.89 10.32 -8.43
C GLY A 158 -19.97 10.38 -7.20
N PHE A 159 -18.68 10.64 -7.34
CA PHE A 159 -17.81 10.88 -6.20
C PHE A 159 -18.14 12.23 -5.55
N THR A 160 -18.07 12.29 -4.23
CA THR A 160 -18.34 13.50 -3.43
C THR A 160 -17.19 13.86 -2.50
N ALA A 161 -16.07 13.19 -2.66
CA ALA A 161 -14.81 13.46 -1.97
C ALA A 161 -13.66 13.17 -2.92
N PHE A 162 -12.61 13.98 -2.85
CA PHE A 162 -11.48 13.96 -3.76
C PHE A 162 -10.19 14.03 -2.97
N LYS A 163 -9.14 13.40 -3.49
CA LYS A 163 -7.75 13.56 -3.04
C LYS A 163 -6.95 14.15 -4.20
N ILE A 164 -6.21 15.19 -3.90
CA ILE A 164 -5.24 15.81 -4.81
C ILE A 164 -3.90 15.82 -4.09
N ASP A 165 -2.85 15.32 -4.73
CA ASP A 165 -1.50 15.39 -4.21
C ASP A 165 -0.91 16.77 -4.52
N LEU A 166 -0.54 17.51 -3.47
CA LEU A 166 0.00 18.87 -3.60
C LEU A 166 1.50 18.86 -3.89
N ASP A 167 2.19 17.79 -3.55
CA ASP A 167 3.62 17.58 -3.74
C ASP A 167 3.98 17.09 -5.16
N ILE A 168 3.14 17.48 -6.13
CA ILE A 168 3.27 17.11 -7.53
C ILE A 168 4.63 17.52 -8.07
N GLY A 169 5.45 16.53 -8.41
CA GLY A 169 6.84 16.76 -8.87
C GLY A 169 7.90 16.24 -7.91
N ALA A 170 7.58 16.08 -6.63
CA ALA A 170 8.52 15.51 -5.65
C ALA A 170 8.90 14.07 -5.96
N TYR A 171 7.95 13.29 -6.47
CA TYR A 171 8.09 11.84 -6.72
C TYR A 171 8.29 11.44 -8.18
N THR A 172 8.17 12.36 -9.14
CA THR A 172 8.14 12.00 -10.57
C THR A 172 9.51 11.81 -11.21
N GLY A 173 10.60 11.87 -10.48
CA GLY A 173 11.96 11.84 -11.03
C GLY A 173 12.34 13.10 -11.82
N LYS A 174 11.40 13.96 -12.19
CA LYS A 174 11.65 15.23 -12.90
C LYS A 174 12.44 16.22 -12.06
N ARG A 175 12.37 16.11 -10.74
CA ARG A 175 13.24 16.88 -9.83
C ARG A 175 14.73 16.62 -10.06
N ILE A 176 15.10 15.39 -10.42
CA ILE A 176 16.50 15.03 -10.67
C ILE A 176 17.03 15.71 -11.94
N GLU A 177 16.15 16.07 -12.86
CA GLU A 177 16.47 16.73 -14.13
C GLU A 177 16.30 18.27 -14.05
N SER A 178 15.75 18.80 -12.94
CA SER A 178 15.58 20.23 -12.77
C SER A 178 16.93 20.95 -12.74
N GLN A 179 17.09 21.93 -13.63
CA GLN A 179 18.22 22.86 -13.65
C GLN A 179 17.98 24.09 -12.76
N ASP A 180 16.88 24.11 -12.00
CA ASP A 180 16.58 25.19 -11.06
C ASP A 180 17.64 25.19 -9.95
N PRO A 181 18.45 26.29 -9.81
CA PRO A 181 19.47 26.37 -8.76
C PRO A 181 18.89 26.36 -7.33
N ALA A 182 17.59 26.63 -7.16
CA ALA A 182 16.89 26.52 -5.89
C ALA A 182 16.55 25.07 -5.52
N PHE A 183 16.72 24.13 -6.45
CA PHE A 183 16.40 22.73 -6.23
C PHE A 183 17.49 21.99 -5.48
N ASP A 184 17.22 21.57 -4.26
CA ASP A 184 18.08 20.67 -3.50
C ASP A 184 17.74 19.20 -3.77
N ARG A 185 18.41 18.60 -4.73
CA ARG A 185 18.25 17.19 -5.14
C ARG A 185 18.57 16.15 -4.06
N PHE A 186 19.22 16.57 -2.97
CA PHE A 186 19.62 15.66 -1.89
C PHE A 186 18.73 15.77 -0.66
N ASN A 187 17.98 16.85 -0.51
CA ASN A 187 17.21 17.12 0.70
C ASN A 187 15.69 16.92 0.50
N TYR A 188 15.24 16.79 -0.73
CA TYR A 188 13.81 16.60 -1.10
C TYR A 188 12.86 17.61 -0.43
N THR A 189 13.36 18.79 -0.13
CA THR A 189 12.54 19.90 0.37
C THR A 189 11.92 20.65 -0.81
N ALA A 190 10.68 21.10 -0.64
CA ALA A 190 10.05 21.95 -1.62
C ALA A 190 10.82 23.28 -1.74
N SER A 191 11.06 23.76 -2.96
CA SER A 191 11.53 25.12 -3.19
C SER A 191 10.45 26.12 -2.79
N GLU A 192 10.81 27.38 -2.58
CA GLU A 192 9.86 28.45 -2.27
C GLU A 192 8.74 28.53 -3.34
N ARG A 193 9.09 28.43 -4.61
CA ARG A 193 8.13 28.42 -5.73
C ARG A 193 7.19 27.21 -5.71
N GLU A 194 7.70 26.03 -5.36
CA GLU A 194 6.86 24.83 -5.20
C GLU A 194 5.92 24.97 -4.01
N HIS A 195 6.40 25.54 -2.90
CA HIS A 195 5.59 25.84 -1.73
C HIS A 195 4.46 26.84 -2.08
N ASP A 196 4.80 27.94 -2.76
CA ASP A 196 3.79 28.92 -3.20
C ASP A 196 2.72 28.27 -4.09
N ARG A 197 3.14 27.40 -5.02
CA ARG A 197 2.18 26.66 -5.86
C ARG A 197 1.31 25.69 -5.07
N MET A 198 1.84 25.04 -4.03
CA MET A 198 1.04 24.16 -3.15
C MET A 198 -0.02 24.97 -2.40
N VAL A 199 0.29 26.19 -1.97
CA VAL A 199 -0.66 27.09 -1.31
C VAL A 199 -1.75 27.54 -2.30
N GLU A 200 -1.39 27.98 -3.50
CA GLU A 200 -2.34 28.36 -4.55
C GLU A 200 -3.35 27.26 -4.92
N LEU A 201 -2.94 25.98 -4.83
CA LEU A 201 -3.83 24.85 -5.13
C LEU A 201 -4.85 24.56 -4.02
N VAL A 202 -4.69 25.15 -2.84
CA VAL A 202 -5.59 24.96 -1.69
C VAL A 202 -6.60 26.12 -1.57
N ASP A 203 -6.22 27.31 -2.03
CA ASP A 203 -7.05 28.52 -2.01
C ASP A 203 -8.06 28.55 -3.18
#